data_43f594dfbb39c126a839d267b4f7d0a0
#
_entry.id   43f594dfbb39c126a839d267b4f7d0a0
#
_cell.length_a   1.000
_cell.length_b   1.000
_cell.length_c   1.000
_cell.angle_alpha   90.00
_cell.angle_beta   90.00
_cell.angle_gamma   90.00
#
_symmetry.space_group_name_H-M   'P 1'
#
loop_
_entity.id
_entity.type
_entity.pdbx_description
1 polymer ?
#
loop_
_entity_poly.entity_id
_entity_poly.type
_entity_poly.pdbx_seq_one_letter_code
_entity_poly.pdbx_strand_id
1 'polypeptide(L)'
;MSSIKSPEKYISPETEKNKTEAKTLYLVGTPIGNLADISERALKTLSEVDFVAAEDTRNSGRLLSYFGIKKPMVSYFEHNKRERGEEIVRRIEDGASCALITDAGMPAISDPGEDIVRLCAERGIPVCVVPGACAAVSALAVSGLPTSRFVFEGFLSTAKAERRKSLEALKNERRTVILYEAPHKLVGTLADIFAVLGDRHLSLCRELTKLNEEVIRTTVSGAMKYYEEKAPRGEYVLILEGASEDDVREEAFWSGMSMEEHTEHYISLGMTKKDAIKAVASDRGLAKSEVYAEVMKK
;
A
#
# COMPACT_ATOMS: atom_id res chain seq x y z
N MET A 1 14.09 -44.54 -1.14
CA MET A 1 12.96 -43.85 -1.76
C MET A 1 12.01 -43.40 -0.67
N SER A 2 12.11 -42.19 -0.18
CA SER A 2 11.24 -41.61 0.84
C SER A 2 9.95 -41.19 0.17
N SER A 3 8.82 -41.80 0.51
CA SER A 3 7.50 -41.37 0.06
C SER A 3 7.18 -40.02 0.68
N ILE A 4 7.16 -39.02 -0.12
CA ILE A 4 6.57 -37.69 0.23
C ILE A 4 5.09 -37.99 0.50
N LYS A 5 4.69 -37.95 1.78
CA LYS A 5 3.27 -37.97 2.14
C LYS A 5 2.62 -36.72 1.54
N SER A 6 1.61 -36.95 0.71
CA SER A 6 0.79 -35.86 0.15
C SER A 6 0.26 -34.98 1.29
N PRO A 7 0.13 -33.66 1.05
CA PRO A 7 -0.33 -32.72 2.07
C PRO A 7 -1.85 -32.80 2.24
N GLU A 8 -2.35 -33.91 2.79
CA GLU A 8 -3.79 -34.07 3.13
C GLU A 8 -4.35 -33.02 4.11
N LYS A 9 -3.49 -32.09 4.57
CA LYS A 9 -3.84 -31.11 5.60
C LYS A 9 -4.34 -29.78 5.05
N TYR A 10 -4.27 -29.55 3.75
CA TYR A 10 -4.52 -28.23 3.15
C TYR A 10 -5.71 -28.15 2.19
N ILE A 11 -6.30 -29.24 1.81
CA ILE A 11 -7.39 -29.26 0.84
C ILE A 11 -8.49 -30.19 1.32
N SER A 12 -9.46 -29.67 2.04
CA SER A 12 -10.77 -30.30 2.23
C SER A 12 -11.79 -29.43 1.50
N PRO A 13 -12.45 -29.94 0.44
CA PRO A 13 -13.51 -29.20 -0.27
C PRO A 13 -14.65 -28.72 0.65
N GLU A 14 -14.79 -29.34 1.81
CA GLU A 14 -15.82 -29.02 2.81
C GLU A 14 -15.46 -27.79 3.66
N THR A 15 -14.17 -27.38 3.72
CA THR A 15 -13.69 -26.20 4.47
C THR A 15 -13.49 -24.98 3.61
N GLU A 16 -13.62 -25.08 2.29
CA GLU A 16 -13.39 -24.00 1.35
C GLU A 16 -14.68 -23.25 1.03
N LYS A 17 -14.65 -21.91 1.18
CA LYS A 17 -15.71 -21.00 0.69
C LYS A 17 -15.64 -20.88 -0.83
N ASN A 18 -16.03 -21.94 -1.53
CA ASN A 18 -15.98 -22.01 -3.00
C ASN A 18 -17.35 -21.81 -3.68
N LYS A 19 -18.42 -21.65 -2.90
CA LYS A 19 -19.77 -21.38 -3.44
C LYS A 19 -20.07 -19.90 -3.39
N THR A 20 -20.63 -19.39 -4.47
CA THR A 20 -21.20 -18.04 -4.52
C THR A 20 -22.56 -18.04 -3.83
N GLU A 21 -22.72 -17.14 -2.88
CA GLU A 21 -23.96 -16.98 -2.11
C GLU A 21 -24.74 -15.77 -2.64
N ALA A 22 -26.05 -15.88 -2.67
CA ALA A 22 -26.93 -14.74 -2.96
C ALA A 22 -26.74 -13.64 -1.92
N LYS A 23 -27.16 -12.42 -2.24
CA LYS A 23 -27.08 -11.23 -1.36
C LYS A 23 -25.65 -10.92 -0.88
N THR A 24 -24.64 -11.20 -1.69
CA THR A 24 -23.24 -11.05 -1.30
C THR A 24 -22.48 -10.20 -2.32
N LEU A 25 -21.63 -9.29 -1.81
CA LEU A 25 -20.63 -8.58 -2.60
C LEU A 25 -19.31 -9.35 -2.55
N TYR A 26 -18.74 -9.67 -3.71
CA TYR A 26 -17.42 -10.29 -3.85
C TYR A 26 -16.40 -9.28 -4.36
N LEU A 27 -15.34 -9.02 -3.60
CA LEU A 27 -14.18 -8.26 -4.08
C LEU A 27 -13.24 -9.25 -4.76
N VAL A 28 -13.12 -9.17 -6.07
CA VAL A 28 -12.37 -10.17 -6.85
C VAL A 28 -11.12 -9.53 -7.44
N GLY A 29 -9.94 -10.02 -7.01
CA GLY A 29 -8.67 -9.58 -7.57
C GLY A 29 -8.49 -10.03 -9.02
N THR A 30 -8.07 -9.11 -9.87
CA THR A 30 -7.76 -9.32 -11.29
C THR A 30 -6.24 -9.30 -11.54
N PRO A 31 -5.75 -9.83 -12.66
CA PRO A 31 -4.33 -9.76 -13.00
C PRO A 31 -3.81 -8.32 -13.13
N ILE A 32 -2.55 -8.09 -12.76
CA ILE A 32 -1.86 -6.80 -12.89
C ILE A 32 -0.97 -6.70 -14.13
N GLY A 33 -1.05 -7.68 -15.02
CA GLY A 33 -0.25 -7.70 -16.24
C GLY A 33 -0.08 -9.08 -16.85
N ASN A 34 -0.24 -10.15 -16.07
CA ASN A 34 -0.15 -11.53 -16.54
C ASN A 34 -1.46 -12.26 -16.27
N LEU A 35 -2.16 -12.65 -17.34
CA LEU A 35 -3.47 -13.32 -17.24
C LEU A 35 -3.42 -14.64 -16.47
N ALA A 36 -2.26 -15.30 -16.41
CA ALA A 36 -2.07 -16.53 -15.65
C ALA A 36 -2.10 -16.33 -14.12
N ASP A 37 -2.01 -15.09 -13.63
CA ASP A 37 -2.09 -14.78 -12.20
C ASP A 37 -3.54 -14.75 -11.67
N ILE A 38 -4.53 -14.95 -12.50
CA ILE A 38 -5.92 -15.05 -12.05
C ILE A 38 -6.13 -16.38 -11.33
N SER A 39 -6.76 -16.33 -10.15
CA SER A 39 -7.03 -17.56 -9.42
C SER A 39 -8.22 -18.32 -9.99
N GLU A 40 -8.22 -19.66 -9.86
CA GLU A 40 -9.39 -20.50 -10.23
C GLU A 40 -10.66 -20.05 -9.50
N ARG A 41 -10.53 -19.63 -8.22
CA ARG A 41 -11.66 -19.12 -7.44
C ARG A 41 -12.19 -17.81 -8.00
N ALA A 42 -11.31 -16.93 -8.52
CA ALA A 42 -11.74 -15.70 -9.18
C ALA A 42 -12.58 -16.02 -10.43
N LEU A 43 -12.10 -16.91 -11.30
CA LEU A 43 -12.82 -17.33 -12.48
C LEU A 43 -14.17 -17.95 -12.14
N LYS A 44 -14.19 -18.84 -11.15
CA LYS A 44 -15.42 -19.47 -10.67
C LYS A 44 -16.41 -18.42 -10.14
N THR A 45 -15.97 -17.54 -9.23
CA THR A 45 -16.83 -16.48 -8.67
C THR A 45 -17.40 -15.59 -9.78
N LEU A 46 -16.56 -15.11 -10.71
CA LEU A 46 -16.97 -14.29 -11.84
C LEU A 46 -17.97 -15.01 -12.76
N SER A 47 -17.88 -16.34 -12.88
CA SER A 47 -18.82 -17.13 -13.68
C SER A 47 -20.14 -17.40 -12.96
N GLU A 48 -20.19 -17.37 -11.63
CA GLU A 48 -21.36 -17.72 -10.83
C GLU A 48 -22.20 -16.52 -10.39
N VAL A 49 -21.60 -15.35 -10.10
CA VAL A 49 -22.34 -14.14 -9.68
C VAL A 49 -23.39 -13.70 -10.70
N ASP A 50 -24.42 -13.00 -10.25
CA ASP A 50 -25.48 -12.52 -11.11
C ASP A 50 -25.04 -11.38 -12.01
N PHE A 51 -24.14 -10.51 -11.52
CA PHE A 51 -23.57 -9.41 -12.31
C PHE A 51 -22.21 -8.98 -11.78
N VAL A 52 -21.49 -8.21 -12.60
CA VAL A 52 -20.17 -7.67 -12.28
C VAL A 52 -20.22 -6.14 -12.26
N ALA A 53 -19.72 -5.54 -11.20
CA ALA A 53 -19.42 -4.12 -11.12
C ALA A 53 -17.95 -3.92 -11.48
N ALA A 54 -17.66 -3.00 -12.40
CA ALA A 54 -16.32 -2.82 -12.95
C ALA A 54 -16.02 -1.34 -13.17
N GLU A 55 -14.75 -0.95 -12.99
CA GLU A 55 -14.28 0.41 -13.21
C GLU A 55 -14.43 0.79 -14.71
N ASP A 56 -13.78 0.09 -15.61
CA ASP A 56 -14.02 0.17 -17.04
C ASP A 56 -14.64 -1.15 -17.56
N THR A 57 -15.92 -1.09 -17.89
CA THR A 57 -16.66 -2.25 -18.41
C THR A 57 -16.14 -2.78 -19.74
N ARG A 58 -15.39 -1.98 -20.51
CA ARG A 58 -14.79 -2.40 -21.80
C ARG A 58 -13.54 -3.25 -21.53
N ASN A 59 -12.66 -2.81 -20.64
CA ASN A 59 -11.46 -3.54 -20.26
C ASN A 59 -11.84 -4.84 -19.55
N SER A 60 -12.71 -4.73 -18.56
CA SER A 60 -13.22 -5.88 -17.80
C SER A 60 -13.99 -6.84 -18.70
N GLY A 61 -14.74 -6.34 -19.69
CA GLY A 61 -15.43 -7.18 -20.68
C GLY A 61 -14.46 -7.99 -21.56
N ARG A 62 -13.30 -7.42 -21.92
CA ARG A 62 -12.25 -8.15 -22.64
C ARG A 62 -11.64 -9.25 -21.77
N LEU A 63 -11.36 -8.95 -20.49
CA LEU A 63 -10.86 -9.92 -19.52
C LEU A 63 -11.82 -11.10 -19.36
N LEU A 64 -13.10 -10.82 -19.08
CA LEU A 64 -14.12 -11.86 -18.93
C LEU A 64 -14.28 -12.68 -20.23
N SER A 65 -14.31 -12.03 -21.39
CA SER A 65 -14.43 -12.70 -22.69
C SER A 65 -13.25 -13.62 -22.98
N TYR A 66 -12.03 -13.24 -22.60
CA TYR A 66 -10.84 -14.09 -22.74
C TYR A 66 -11.01 -15.42 -21.99
N PHE A 67 -11.64 -15.39 -20.81
CA PHE A 67 -11.94 -16.59 -20.03
C PHE A 67 -13.30 -17.23 -20.33
N GLY A 68 -13.97 -16.81 -21.42
CA GLY A 68 -15.26 -17.37 -21.83
C GLY A 68 -16.44 -17.01 -20.90
N ILE A 69 -16.28 -16.02 -20.03
CA ILE A 69 -17.29 -15.58 -19.07
C ILE A 69 -18.15 -14.48 -19.69
N LYS A 70 -19.48 -14.64 -19.64
CA LYS A 70 -20.46 -13.64 -20.08
C LYS A 70 -21.38 -13.27 -18.92
N LYS A 71 -21.28 -12.02 -18.43
CA LYS A 71 -22.08 -11.50 -17.32
C LYS A 71 -22.62 -10.11 -17.62
N PRO A 72 -23.80 -9.76 -17.10
CA PRO A 72 -24.25 -8.37 -17.05
C PRO A 72 -23.22 -7.54 -16.29
N MET A 73 -22.91 -6.36 -16.79
CA MET A 73 -21.93 -5.47 -16.16
C MET A 73 -22.53 -4.11 -15.83
N VAL A 74 -22.09 -3.55 -14.70
CA VAL A 74 -22.43 -2.20 -14.24
C VAL A 74 -21.12 -1.44 -14.08
N SER A 75 -21.05 -0.22 -14.64
CA SER A 75 -19.91 0.66 -14.47
C SER A 75 -19.92 1.26 -13.06
N TYR A 76 -18.80 1.12 -12.35
CA TYR A 76 -18.58 1.65 -10.99
C TYR A 76 -17.20 2.25 -10.89
N PHE A 77 -17.08 3.57 -10.99
CA PHE A 77 -15.82 4.31 -10.98
C PHE A 77 -15.94 5.59 -10.12
N GLU A 78 -14.85 6.28 -9.88
CA GLU A 78 -14.74 7.38 -8.90
C GLU A 78 -15.83 8.45 -9.05
N HIS A 79 -16.18 8.84 -10.26
CA HIS A 79 -17.17 9.91 -10.49
C HIS A 79 -18.63 9.48 -10.38
N ASN A 80 -18.94 8.16 -10.40
CA ASN A 80 -20.30 7.66 -10.29
C ASN A 80 -20.54 6.79 -9.03
N LYS A 81 -19.51 6.58 -8.21
CA LYS A 81 -19.51 5.62 -7.09
C LYS A 81 -20.68 5.79 -6.10
N ARG A 82 -21.14 7.01 -5.88
CA ARG A 82 -22.24 7.27 -4.95
C ARG A 82 -23.58 6.76 -5.49
N GLU A 83 -23.94 7.15 -6.70
CA GLU A 83 -25.23 6.76 -7.32
C GLU A 83 -25.24 5.26 -7.66
N ARG A 84 -24.17 4.78 -8.30
CA ARG A 84 -24.05 3.38 -8.71
C ARG A 84 -23.84 2.44 -7.53
N GLY A 85 -23.17 2.89 -6.48
CA GLY A 85 -23.03 2.11 -5.25
C GLY A 85 -24.41 1.81 -4.63
N GLU A 86 -25.29 2.80 -4.55
CA GLU A 86 -26.66 2.64 -4.09
C GLU A 86 -27.50 1.69 -4.97
N GLU A 87 -27.33 1.77 -6.30
CA GLU A 87 -27.99 0.86 -7.25
C GLU A 87 -27.53 -0.58 -7.07
N ILE A 88 -26.19 -0.78 -7.00
CA ILE A 88 -25.58 -2.11 -6.83
C ILE A 88 -26.06 -2.74 -5.52
N VAL A 89 -25.99 -1.97 -4.43
CA VAL A 89 -26.38 -2.45 -3.10
C VAL A 89 -27.84 -2.83 -3.04
N ARG A 90 -28.76 -2.03 -3.60
CA ARG A 90 -30.19 -2.41 -3.71
C ARG A 90 -30.39 -3.72 -4.46
N ARG A 91 -29.69 -3.93 -5.58
CA ARG A 91 -29.78 -5.21 -6.32
C ARG A 91 -29.30 -6.40 -5.49
N ILE A 92 -28.30 -6.19 -4.64
CA ILE A 92 -27.81 -7.23 -3.72
C ILE A 92 -28.85 -7.51 -2.62
N GLU A 93 -29.45 -6.46 -2.03
CA GLU A 93 -30.56 -6.61 -1.06
C GLU A 93 -31.76 -7.37 -1.64
N ASP A 94 -32.07 -7.15 -2.89
CA ASP A 94 -33.15 -7.82 -3.64
C ASP A 94 -32.83 -9.30 -3.98
N GLY A 95 -31.64 -9.78 -3.66
CA GLY A 95 -31.30 -11.18 -3.77
C GLY A 95 -30.12 -11.50 -4.69
N ALA A 96 -29.62 -10.54 -5.45
CA ALA A 96 -28.51 -10.79 -6.38
C ALA A 96 -27.16 -10.91 -5.67
N SER A 97 -26.21 -11.60 -6.30
CA SER A 97 -24.79 -11.58 -5.99
C SER A 97 -24.02 -10.68 -6.96
N CYS A 98 -23.01 -9.98 -6.49
CA CYS A 98 -22.21 -9.07 -7.30
C CYS A 98 -20.71 -9.33 -7.11
N ALA A 99 -19.94 -9.35 -8.19
CA ALA A 99 -18.48 -9.24 -8.11
C ALA A 99 -18.06 -7.81 -8.45
N LEU A 100 -17.27 -7.19 -7.58
CA LEU A 100 -16.58 -5.94 -7.86
C LEU A 100 -15.16 -6.27 -8.34
N ILE A 101 -14.78 -5.74 -9.48
CA ILE A 101 -13.44 -5.83 -10.06
C ILE A 101 -12.96 -4.45 -10.50
N THR A 102 -11.64 -4.28 -10.57
CA THR A 102 -10.97 -3.10 -11.13
C THR A 102 -10.18 -3.49 -12.37
N ASP A 103 -9.63 -2.53 -13.07
CA ASP A 103 -8.87 -2.78 -14.30
C ASP A 103 -7.63 -3.66 -14.04
N ALA A 104 -7.01 -3.55 -12.84
CA ALA A 104 -5.86 -4.36 -12.46
C ALA A 104 -5.74 -4.49 -10.93
N GLY A 105 -5.58 -5.71 -10.42
CA GLY A 105 -5.29 -5.97 -9.01
C GLY A 105 -6.52 -6.10 -8.13
N MET A 106 -6.34 -5.75 -6.86
CA MET A 106 -7.38 -5.85 -5.83
C MET A 106 -8.26 -4.60 -5.80
N PRO A 107 -9.59 -4.73 -5.97
CA PRO A 107 -10.51 -3.60 -5.82
C PRO A 107 -10.44 -3.04 -4.40
N ALA A 108 -10.78 -1.75 -4.27
CA ALA A 108 -10.72 -0.96 -3.02
C ALA A 108 -9.30 -0.65 -2.49
N ILE A 109 -8.25 -1.00 -3.24
CA ILE A 109 -6.85 -0.65 -2.89
C ILE A 109 -6.31 0.28 -3.97
N SER A 110 -6.30 1.58 -3.73
CA SER A 110 -6.03 2.64 -4.72
C SER A 110 -7.01 2.71 -5.89
N ASP A 111 -8.12 2.00 -5.78
CA ASP A 111 -9.16 1.85 -6.79
C ASP A 111 -10.53 2.06 -6.14
N PRO A 112 -11.59 2.32 -6.92
CA PRO A 112 -12.95 2.41 -6.40
C PRO A 112 -13.37 1.12 -5.68
N GLY A 113 -14.05 1.26 -4.53
CA GLY A 113 -14.54 0.08 -3.79
C GLY A 113 -14.72 0.31 -2.29
N GLU A 114 -13.93 1.19 -1.67
CA GLU A 114 -14.05 1.49 -0.24
C GLU A 114 -15.48 1.93 0.14
N ASP A 115 -16.06 2.83 -0.64
CA ASP A 115 -17.41 3.37 -0.38
C ASP A 115 -18.50 2.29 -0.44
N ILE A 116 -18.44 1.40 -1.44
CA ILE A 116 -19.44 0.33 -1.56
C ILE A 116 -19.28 -0.75 -0.49
N VAL A 117 -18.04 -1.05 -0.07
CA VAL A 117 -17.77 -1.96 1.05
C VAL A 117 -18.34 -1.40 2.34
N ARG A 118 -18.10 -0.10 2.61
CA ARG A 118 -18.69 0.60 3.76
C ARG A 118 -20.21 0.57 3.72
N LEU A 119 -20.81 0.87 2.58
CA LEU A 119 -22.26 0.85 2.40
C LEU A 119 -22.86 -0.55 2.62
N CYS A 120 -22.19 -1.60 2.14
CA CYS A 120 -22.60 -2.97 2.42
C CYS A 120 -22.52 -3.29 3.91
N ALA A 121 -21.45 -2.88 4.59
CA ALA A 121 -21.29 -3.10 6.03
C ALA A 121 -22.39 -2.37 6.83
N GLU A 122 -22.73 -1.14 6.49
CA GLU A 122 -23.81 -0.36 7.12
C GLU A 122 -25.19 -1.03 6.96
N ARG A 123 -25.39 -1.77 5.86
CA ARG A 123 -26.66 -2.47 5.57
C ARG A 123 -26.65 -3.96 5.93
N GLY A 124 -25.57 -4.43 6.57
CA GLY A 124 -25.47 -5.84 6.97
C GLY A 124 -25.34 -6.83 5.79
N ILE A 125 -24.92 -6.35 4.61
CA ILE A 125 -24.68 -7.17 3.44
C ILE A 125 -23.31 -7.86 3.58
N PRO A 126 -23.21 -9.20 3.41
CA PRO A 126 -21.96 -9.89 3.43
C PRO A 126 -21.01 -9.42 2.32
N VAL A 127 -19.74 -9.17 2.69
CA VAL A 127 -18.67 -8.86 1.74
C VAL A 127 -17.62 -9.98 1.84
N CYS A 128 -17.35 -10.62 0.72
CA CYS A 128 -16.36 -11.69 0.62
C CYS A 128 -15.19 -11.27 -0.26
N VAL A 129 -13.97 -11.59 0.16
CA VAL A 129 -12.77 -11.36 -0.65
C VAL A 129 -12.37 -12.62 -1.40
N VAL A 130 -12.06 -12.45 -2.69
CA VAL A 130 -11.38 -13.43 -3.53
C VAL A 130 -10.01 -12.86 -3.85
N PRO A 131 -8.96 -13.25 -3.08
CA PRO A 131 -7.63 -12.71 -3.24
C PRO A 131 -7.07 -12.90 -4.64
N GLY A 132 -6.32 -11.91 -5.10
CA GLY A 132 -5.63 -11.94 -6.37
C GLY A 132 -4.34 -11.12 -6.32
N ALA A 133 -3.80 -10.80 -7.49
CA ALA A 133 -2.58 -10.02 -7.62
C ALA A 133 -2.73 -8.64 -6.94
N CYS A 134 -1.65 -8.21 -6.28
CA CYS A 134 -1.55 -6.89 -5.67
C CYS A 134 -0.14 -6.34 -5.87
N ALA A 135 -0.01 -5.30 -6.67
CA ALA A 135 1.28 -4.74 -7.04
C ALA A 135 2.08 -4.25 -5.81
N ALA A 136 1.43 -3.64 -4.82
CA ALA A 136 2.08 -3.10 -3.62
C ALA A 136 2.84 -4.17 -2.84
N VAL A 137 2.17 -5.25 -2.45
CA VAL A 137 2.80 -6.32 -1.65
C VAL A 137 3.71 -7.21 -2.49
N SER A 138 3.45 -7.36 -3.78
CA SER A 138 4.34 -8.08 -4.70
C SER A 138 5.68 -7.34 -4.87
N ALA A 139 5.63 -6.02 -5.07
CA ALA A 139 6.81 -5.17 -5.13
C ALA A 139 7.60 -5.19 -3.81
N LEU A 140 6.90 -5.08 -2.67
CA LEU A 140 7.54 -5.14 -1.36
C LEU A 140 8.29 -6.46 -1.17
N ALA A 141 7.69 -7.59 -1.54
CA ALA A 141 8.28 -8.91 -1.38
C ALA A 141 9.60 -9.07 -2.17
N VAL A 142 9.73 -8.43 -3.33
CA VAL A 142 10.94 -8.50 -4.18
C VAL A 142 11.89 -7.32 -3.99
N SER A 143 11.54 -6.33 -3.16
CA SER A 143 12.31 -5.09 -3.01
C SER A 143 13.68 -5.28 -2.38
N GLY A 144 13.82 -6.22 -1.44
CA GLY A 144 15.00 -6.39 -0.60
C GLY A 144 15.03 -5.44 0.61
N LEU A 145 13.97 -4.65 0.83
CA LEU A 145 13.79 -3.79 1.99
C LEU A 145 12.96 -4.49 3.09
N PRO A 146 12.96 -4.01 4.34
CA PRO A 146 12.21 -4.62 5.44
C PRO A 146 10.71 -4.73 5.13
N THR A 147 10.16 -5.96 5.29
CA THR A 147 8.76 -6.26 4.92
C THR A 147 7.84 -6.41 6.12
N SER A 148 8.38 -6.49 7.34
CA SER A 148 7.61 -6.79 8.55
C SER A 148 6.62 -5.70 8.93
N ARG A 149 6.94 -4.44 8.61
CA ARG A 149 6.09 -3.27 8.86
C ARG A 149 6.25 -2.30 7.71
N PHE A 150 5.14 -1.86 7.12
CA PHE A 150 5.15 -0.92 6.00
C PHE A 150 3.93 0.01 6.05
N VAL A 151 4.01 1.09 5.31
CA VAL A 151 2.90 2.00 4.99
C VAL A 151 2.68 2.03 3.49
N PHE A 152 1.43 2.08 3.09
CA PHE A 152 1.02 2.21 1.71
C PHE A 152 0.35 3.57 1.51
N GLU A 153 0.99 4.42 0.70
CA GLU A 153 0.54 5.78 0.40
C GLU A 153 -0.18 5.88 -0.96
N GLY A 154 -0.05 4.85 -1.81
CA GLY A 154 -0.62 4.87 -3.14
C GLY A 154 0.01 5.94 -4.04
N PHE A 155 -0.81 6.63 -4.85
CA PHE A 155 -0.35 7.70 -5.73
C PHE A 155 -0.26 9.04 -5.00
N LEU A 156 0.90 9.66 -5.05
CA LEU A 156 1.06 11.03 -4.58
C LEU A 156 0.37 12.04 -5.51
N SER A 157 -0.06 13.18 -4.95
CA SER A 157 -0.72 14.25 -5.71
C SER A 157 0.14 14.75 -6.88
N THR A 158 -0.52 15.06 -7.99
CA THR A 158 0.11 15.70 -9.14
C THR A 158 0.52 17.14 -8.84
N ALA A 159 -0.19 17.80 -7.91
CA ALA A 159 0.13 19.14 -7.44
C ALA A 159 1.38 19.09 -6.55
N LYS A 160 2.46 19.78 -6.97
CA LYS A 160 3.76 19.73 -6.28
C LYS A 160 3.68 20.11 -4.81
N ALA A 161 2.87 21.09 -4.44
CA ALA A 161 2.73 21.54 -3.05
C ALA A 161 2.09 20.46 -2.17
N GLU A 162 1.04 19.83 -2.65
CA GLU A 162 0.37 18.73 -1.94
C GLU A 162 1.27 17.49 -1.85
N ARG A 163 1.95 17.14 -2.94
CA ARG A 163 2.91 16.03 -2.96
C ARG A 163 4.00 16.23 -1.91
N ARG A 164 4.60 17.43 -1.84
CA ARG A 164 5.60 17.74 -0.82
C ARG A 164 5.04 17.69 0.58
N LYS A 165 3.81 18.17 0.79
CA LYS A 165 3.14 18.07 2.10
C LYS A 165 2.95 16.61 2.54
N SER A 166 2.56 15.72 1.63
CA SER A 166 2.47 14.28 1.91
C SER A 166 3.85 13.69 2.24
N LEU A 167 4.89 14.06 1.48
CA LEU A 167 6.26 13.62 1.76
C LEU A 167 6.78 14.14 3.11
N GLU A 168 6.50 15.38 3.49
CA GLU A 168 6.86 15.91 4.81
C GLU A 168 6.24 15.09 5.95
N ALA A 169 5.01 14.61 5.78
CA ALA A 169 4.38 13.74 6.77
C ALA A 169 5.08 12.37 6.92
N LEU A 170 5.83 11.95 5.89
CA LEU A 170 6.60 10.71 5.87
C LEU A 170 8.06 10.87 6.34
N LYS A 171 8.48 12.09 6.67
CA LYS A 171 9.87 12.40 6.98
C LYS A 171 10.43 11.54 8.11
N ASN A 172 9.65 11.36 9.16
CA ASN A 172 9.99 10.56 10.33
C ASN A 172 9.38 9.14 10.29
N GLU A 173 8.80 8.71 9.16
CA GLU A 173 8.27 7.37 9.04
C GLU A 173 9.39 6.34 8.95
N ARG A 174 9.45 5.45 9.93
CA ARG A 174 10.50 4.42 10.08
C ARG A 174 10.18 3.10 9.38
N ARG A 175 8.93 2.91 8.98
CA ARG A 175 8.49 1.72 8.23
C ARG A 175 8.81 1.90 6.76
N THR A 176 8.95 0.80 6.04
CA THR A 176 9.05 0.82 4.58
C THR A 176 7.82 1.47 3.97
N VAL A 177 8.01 2.42 3.05
CA VAL A 177 6.94 3.16 2.38
C VAL A 177 6.75 2.63 0.97
N ILE A 178 5.50 2.40 0.60
CA ILE A 178 5.11 1.92 -0.73
C ILE A 178 4.33 3.03 -1.45
N LEU A 179 4.80 3.43 -2.63
CA LEU A 179 4.17 4.41 -3.48
C LEU A 179 3.90 3.81 -4.86
N TYR A 180 2.79 4.20 -5.48
CA TYR A 180 2.54 3.98 -6.90
C TYR A 180 2.95 5.21 -7.70
N GLU A 181 3.51 5.02 -8.90
CA GLU A 181 3.86 6.15 -9.73
C GLU A 181 3.72 5.86 -11.23
N ALA A 182 3.26 6.87 -11.95
CA ALA A 182 3.17 6.85 -13.40
C ALA A 182 4.50 7.31 -14.03
N PRO A 183 4.87 6.79 -15.22
CA PRO A 183 6.17 7.07 -15.83
C PRO A 183 6.42 8.56 -16.05
N HIS A 184 5.42 9.31 -16.48
CA HIS A 184 5.54 10.74 -16.77
C HIS A 184 5.73 11.62 -15.52
N LYS A 185 5.48 11.11 -14.33
CA LYS A 185 5.68 11.82 -13.06
C LYS A 185 6.94 11.38 -12.32
N LEU A 186 7.49 10.20 -12.62
CA LEU A 186 8.54 9.54 -11.84
C LEU A 186 9.73 10.45 -11.53
N VAL A 187 10.28 11.14 -12.52
CA VAL A 187 11.46 12.00 -12.34
C VAL A 187 11.17 13.15 -11.37
N GLY A 188 10.00 13.78 -11.51
CA GLY A 188 9.58 14.85 -10.60
C GLY A 188 9.32 14.37 -9.18
N THR A 189 8.76 13.17 -9.04
CA THR A 189 8.50 12.55 -7.74
C THR A 189 9.81 12.15 -7.05
N LEU A 190 10.77 11.56 -7.76
CA LEU A 190 12.11 11.25 -7.23
C LEU A 190 12.83 12.50 -6.74
N ALA A 191 12.77 13.59 -7.51
CA ALA A 191 13.36 14.87 -7.10
C ALA A 191 12.72 15.44 -5.83
N ASP A 192 11.40 15.35 -5.69
CA ASP A 192 10.72 15.80 -4.48
C ASP A 192 10.97 14.86 -3.29
N ILE A 193 11.06 13.54 -3.49
CA ILE A 193 11.47 12.56 -2.46
C ILE A 193 12.88 12.90 -1.97
N PHE A 194 13.85 13.09 -2.87
CA PHE A 194 15.21 13.45 -2.51
C PHE A 194 15.28 14.75 -1.71
N ALA A 195 14.55 15.78 -2.14
CA ALA A 195 14.55 17.09 -1.49
C ALA A 195 13.92 17.07 -0.09
N VAL A 196 12.94 16.21 0.17
CA VAL A 196 12.17 16.18 1.44
C VAL A 196 12.65 15.09 2.38
N LEU A 197 12.90 13.88 1.85
CA LEU A 197 13.22 12.68 2.64
C LEU A 197 14.71 12.34 2.62
N GLY A 198 15.51 13.01 1.78
CA GLY A 198 16.92 12.70 1.59
C GLY A 198 17.20 11.48 0.69
N ASP A 199 18.44 10.99 0.72
CA ASP A 199 18.90 9.90 -0.13
C ASP A 199 18.74 8.54 0.57
N ARG A 200 17.50 8.05 0.61
CA ARG A 200 17.17 6.75 1.18
C ARG A 200 17.34 5.62 0.17
N HIS A 201 17.51 4.39 0.66
CA HIS A 201 17.42 3.22 -0.21
C HIS A 201 16.05 3.11 -0.85
N LEU A 202 16.04 2.75 -2.13
CA LEU A 202 14.86 2.69 -2.97
C LEU A 202 14.92 1.44 -3.86
N SER A 203 13.81 0.74 -3.97
CA SER A 203 13.58 -0.27 -4.99
C SER A 203 12.48 0.20 -5.94
N LEU A 204 12.80 0.31 -7.21
CA LEU A 204 11.87 0.62 -8.29
C LEU A 204 11.42 -0.68 -8.94
N CYS A 205 10.17 -1.07 -8.73
CA CYS A 205 9.57 -2.22 -9.37
C CYS A 205 8.74 -1.73 -10.55
N ARG A 206 9.17 -2.06 -11.76
CA ARG A 206 8.56 -1.61 -13.00
C ARG A 206 7.87 -2.76 -13.71
N GLU A 207 6.67 -2.53 -14.24
CA GLU A 207 5.96 -3.48 -15.11
C GLU A 207 5.86 -4.90 -14.51
N LEU A 208 5.59 -5.00 -13.20
CA LEU A 208 5.48 -6.27 -12.49
C LEU A 208 4.55 -7.24 -13.23
N THR A 209 4.95 -8.50 -13.33
CA THR A 209 4.31 -9.62 -14.03
C THR A 209 4.25 -9.50 -15.55
N LYS A 210 4.61 -8.34 -16.13
CA LYS A 210 4.61 -8.11 -17.58
C LYS A 210 5.94 -8.51 -18.22
N LEU A 211 5.97 -8.55 -19.56
CA LEU A 211 7.15 -8.95 -20.33
C LEU A 211 8.42 -8.12 -20.01
N ASN A 212 8.24 -6.85 -19.66
CA ASN A 212 9.34 -5.94 -19.36
C ASN A 212 9.47 -5.68 -17.85
N GLU A 213 9.16 -6.67 -17.02
CA GLU A 213 9.37 -6.61 -15.58
C GLU A 213 10.83 -6.30 -15.23
N GLU A 214 11.03 -5.33 -14.36
CA GLU A 214 12.33 -4.92 -13.90
C GLU A 214 12.28 -4.47 -12.44
N VAL A 215 13.29 -4.89 -11.66
CA VAL A 215 13.46 -4.46 -10.26
C VAL A 215 14.83 -3.83 -10.10
N ILE A 216 14.87 -2.51 -9.92
CA ILE A 216 16.10 -1.73 -9.74
C ILE A 216 16.22 -1.37 -8.26
N ARG A 217 17.23 -1.94 -7.58
CA ARG A 217 17.55 -1.64 -6.18
C ARG A 217 18.70 -0.65 -6.13
N THR A 218 18.46 0.52 -5.56
CA THR A 218 19.40 1.65 -5.58
C THR A 218 19.09 2.62 -4.41
N THR A 219 19.56 3.85 -4.51
CA THR A 219 19.11 4.98 -3.68
C THR A 219 18.28 5.95 -4.50
N VAL A 220 17.65 6.94 -3.86
CA VAL A 220 16.88 7.95 -4.58
C VAL A 220 17.76 8.71 -5.57
N SER A 221 18.98 9.11 -5.16
CA SER A 221 19.95 9.77 -6.05
C SER A 221 20.40 8.86 -7.19
N GLY A 222 20.64 7.58 -6.91
CA GLY A 222 20.97 6.59 -7.93
C GLY A 222 19.86 6.39 -8.95
N ALA A 223 18.60 6.39 -8.52
CA ALA A 223 17.44 6.35 -9.41
C ALA A 223 17.33 7.62 -10.27
N MET A 224 17.54 8.79 -9.69
CA MET A 224 17.55 10.06 -10.44
C MET A 224 18.60 10.01 -11.56
N LYS A 225 19.83 9.63 -11.23
CA LYS A 225 20.92 9.47 -12.21
C LYS A 225 20.58 8.46 -13.31
N TYR A 226 19.95 7.34 -12.97
CA TYR A 226 19.55 6.33 -13.95
C TYR A 226 18.57 6.90 -14.99
N TYR A 227 17.65 7.79 -14.57
CA TYR A 227 16.65 8.39 -15.46
C TYR A 227 17.07 9.72 -16.09
N GLU A 228 18.29 10.23 -15.85
CA GLU A 228 18.87 11.34 -16.63
C GLU A 228 19.06 10.94 -18.10
N GLU A 229 19.46 9.70 -18.35
CA GLU A 229 19.76 9.20 -19.70
C GLU A 229 18.63 8.35 -20.30
N LYS A 230 17.66 7.94 -19.51
CA LYS A 230 16.57 7.01 -19.91
C LYS A 230 15.22 7.60 -19.61
N ALA A 231 14.33 7.66 -20.59
CA ALA A 231 12.95 8.04 -20.34
C ALA A 231 12.20 6.95 -19.57
N PRO A 232 11.53 7.27 -18.45
CA PRO A 232 10.68 6.30 -17.74
C PRO A 232 9.57 5.78 -18.63
N ARG A 233 9.28 4.47 -18.52
CA ARG A 233 8.21 3.79 -19.28
C ARG A 233 7.54 2.75 -18.41
N GLY A 234 6.25 2.53 -18.63
CA GLY A 234 5.46 1.57 -17.89
C GLY A 234 5.07 2.08 -16.50
N GLU A 235 4.50 1.24 -15.68
CA GLU A 235 3.99 1.55 -14.34
C GLU A 235 5.03 1.18 -13.29
N TYR A 236 5.08 1.96 -12.22
CA TYR A 236 6.08 1.80 -11.16
C TYR A 236 5.43 1.60 -9.80
N VAL A 237 6.03 0.71 -9.02
CA VAL A 237 5.88 0.68 -7.58
C VAL A 237 7.22 1.05 -6.97
N LEU A 238 7.24 2.08 -6.16
CA LEU A 238 8.42 2.54 -5.44
C LEU A 238 8.35 2.00 -4.02
N ILE A 239 9.37 1.29 -3.61
CA ILE A 239 9.54 0.81 -2.25
C ILE A 239 10.70 1.60 -1.65
N LEU A 240 10.39 2.49 -0.71
CA LEU A 240 11.32 3.40 -0.09
C LEU A 240 11.62 2.95 1.33
N GLU A 241 12.88 2.97 1.72
CA GLU A 241 13.30 2.72 3.09
C GLU A 241 12.74 3.79 4.03
N GLY A 242 12.34 3.38 5.23
CA GLY A 242 11.93 4.30 6.28
C GLY A 242 13.09 5.15 6.81
N ALA A 243 12.79 6.18 7.60
CA ALA A 243 13.79 7.00 8.26
C ALA A 243 14.66 6.16 9.20
N SER A 244 15.96 6.39 9.19
CA SER A 244 16.89 5.82 10.15
C SER A 244 16.71 6.46 11.54
N GLU A 245 17.30 5.85 12.58
CA GLU A 245 17.32 6.47 13.91
C GLU A 245 18.11 7.78 13.92
N ASP A 246 19.13 7.86 13.09
CA ASP A 246 19.98 9.04 13.00
C ASP A 246 19.25 10.18 12.27
N ASP A 247 18.49 9.89 11.18
CA ASP A 247 17.63 10.89 10.52
C ASP A 247 16.63 11.53 11.48
N VAL A 248 15.98 10.69 12.32
CA VAL A 248 15.01 11.17 13.31
C VAL A 248 15.68 11.97 14.43
N ARG A 249 16.92 11.63 14.79
CA ARG A 249 17.68 12.35 15.82
C ARG A 249 18.18 13.71 15.34
N GLU A 250 18.62 13.82 14.07
CA GLU A 250 19.08 15.11 13.52
C GLU A 250 17.97 16.16 13.47
N GLU A 251 16.71 15.76 13.33
CA GLU A 251 15.53 16.65 13.30
C GLU A 251 14.89 16.89 14.67
N ALA A 252 15.29 16.15 15.67
CA ALA A 252 14.75 16.35 17.00
C ALA A 252 15.04 17.79 17.48
N PHE A 253 14.05 18.45 18.10
CA PHE A 253 14.17 19.83 18.58
C PHE A 253 15.43 20.07 19.44
N TRP A 254 15.96 19.01 19.98
CA TRP A 254 17.14 19.02 20.84
C TRP A 254 18.47 18.72 20.10
N SER A 255 18.46 18.50 18.77
CA SER A 255 19.65 18.10 18.02
C SER A 255 20.82 19.09 18.12
N GLY A 256 20.52 20.39 18.25
CA GLY A 256 21.51 21.43 18.49
C GLY A 256 21.75 21.80 19.96
N MET A 257 21.07 21.13 20.89
CA MET A 257 21.14 21.45 22.32
C MET A 257 22.18 20.60 23.05
N SER A 258 22.86 21.17 24.04
CA SER A 258 23.58 20.41 25.06
C SER A 258 22.63 19.56 25.91
N MET A 259 23.11 18.62 26.68
CA MET A 259 22.26 17.84 27.61
C MET A 259 21.62 18.71 28.69
N GLU A 260 22.34 19.75 29.11
CA GLU A 260 21.85 20.73 30.08
C GLU A 260 20.70 21.55 29.46
N GLU A 261 20.90 22.15 28.31
CA GLU A 261 19.85 22.92 27.59
C GLU A 261 18.62 22.08 27.32
N HIS A 262 18.79 20.82 26.90
CA HIS A 262 17.68 19.89 26.66
C HIS A 262 16.94 19.56 27.97
N THR A 263 17.70 19.40 29.10
CA THR A 263 17.09 19.16 30.41
C THR A 263 16.35 20.41 30.92
N GLU A 264 16.92 21.60 30.74
CA GLU A 264 16.26 22.87 31.10
C GLU A 264 14.99 23.12 30.28
N HIS A 265 14.99 22.74 29.00
CA HIS A 265 13.78 22.80 28.18
C HIS A 265 12.63 22.00 28.82
N TYR A 266 12.87 20.76 29.24
CA TYR A 266 11.82 19.96 29.91
C TYR A 266 11.42 20.50 31.27
N ILE A 267 12.34 21.09 32.00
CA ILE A 267 12.04 21.75 33.26
C ILE A 267 11.16 22.99 33.03
N SER A 268 11.40 23.75 31.98
CA SER A 268 10.58 24.92 31.60
C SER A 268 9.12 24.53 31.22
N LEU A 269 8.93 23.29 30.75
CA LEU A 269 7.61 22.70 30.48
C LEU A 269 6.94 22.12 31.76
N GLY A 270 7.52 22.30 32.94
CA GLY A 270 6.94 21.90 34.22
C GLY A 270 7.38 20.53 34.74
N MET A 271 8.34 19.86 34.08
CA MET A 271 8.84 18.58 34.58
C MET A 271 9.78 18.77 35.79
N THR A 272 9.80 17.77 36.69
CA THR A 272 10.84 17.73 37.72
C THR A 272 12.19 17.44 37.07
N LYS A 273 13.30 17.93 37.66
CA LYS A 273 14.66 17.67 37.16
C LYS A 273 14.93 16.18 36.95
N LYS A 274 14.39 15.33 37.83
CA LYS A 274 14.53 13.86 37.74
C LYS A 274 13.80 13.28 36.52
N ASP A 275 12.61 13.79 36.23
CA ASP A 275 11.81 13.34 35.08
C ASP A 275 12.36 13.92 33.77
N ALA A 276 12.82 15.16 33.77
CA ALA A 276 13.52 15.79 32.65
C ALA A 276 14.77 14.99 32.25
N ILE A 277 15.63 14.60 33.18
CA ILE A 277 16.79 13.75 32.91
C ILE A 277 16.37 12.38 32.32
N LYS A 278 15.25 11.83 32.78
CA LYS A 278 14.74 10.58 32.24
C LYS A 278 14.23 10.75 30.81
N ALA A 279 13.55 11.85 30.52
CA ALA A 279 13.08 12.20 29.16
C ALA A 279 14.27 12.41 28.23
N VAL A 280 15.26 13.22 28.62
CA VAL A 280 16.49 13.44 27.83
C VAL A 280 17.23 12.14 27.55
N ALA A 281 17.35 11.24 28.53
CA ALA A 281 17.96 9.92 28.33
C ALA A 281 17.18 9.08 27.30
N SER A 282 15.87 9.11 27.38
CA SER A 282 14.99 8.42 26.40
C SER A 282 15.15 8.98 25.00
N ASP A 283 15.09 10.29 24.84
CA ASP A 283 15.17 10.98 23.55
C ASP A 283 16.52 10.76 22.86
N ARG A 284 17.60 10.83 23.63
CA ARG A 284 18.97 10.67 23.12
C ARG A 284 19.44 9.21 23.05
N GLY A 285 18.62 8.26 23.52
CA GLY A 285 18.98 6.84 23.56
C GLY A 285 20.19 6.56 24.47
N LEU A 286 20.36 7.35 25.53
CA LEU A 286 21.48 7.25 26.47
C LEU A 286 21.04 6.60 27.78
N ALA A 287 22.01 6.08 28.54
CA ALA A 287 21.73 5.65 29.91
C ALA A 287 21.42 6.86 30.80
N LYS A 288 20.43 6.73 31.69
CA LYS A 288 20.08 7.81 32.65
C LYS A 288 21.24 8.29 33.49
N SER A 289 22.18 7.39 33.84
CA SER A 289 23.39 7.69 34.57
C SER A 289 24.33 8.60 33.78
N GLU A 290 24.40 8.47 32.46
CA GLU A 290 25.24 9.30 31.61
C GLU A 290 24.72 10.73 31.55
N VAL A 291 23.41 10.90 31.31
CA VAL A 291 22.76 12.21 31.30
C VAL A 291 22.86 12.87 32.67
N TYR A 292 22.66 12.11 33.77
CA TYR A 292 22.78 12.61 35.11
C TYR A 292 24.22 13.11 35.43
N ALA A 293 25.22 12.32 35.01
CA ALA A 293 26.61 12.69 35.20
C ALA A 293 27.01 13.99 34.48
N GLU A 294 26.48 14.19 33.27
CA GLU A 294 26.76 15.39 32.47
C GLU A 294 26.04 16.62 33.01
N VAL A 295 24.75 16.50 33.32
CA VAL A 295 23.92 17.62 33.86
C VAL A 295 24.31 18.01 35.30
N MET A 296 25.06 17.17 36.00
CA MET A 296 25.52 17.42 37.39
C MET A 296 27.02 17.72 37.49
N LYS A 297 27.73 17.81 36.37
CA LYS A 297 29.15 18.20 36.32
C LYS A 297 29.38 19.70 36.60
N LYS A 298 28.83 20.27 37.67
CA LYS A 298 29.19 21.58 38.16
C LYS A 298 29.99 21.49 39.43
#